data_7a622b1d475348b6e92ceb92f43dac54
#
_entry.id   7a622b1d475348b6e92ceb92f43dac54
#
_cell.length_a   1.000
_cell.length_b   1.000
_cell.length_c   1.000
_cell.angle_alpha   90.00
_cell.angle_beta   90.00
_cell.angle_gamma   90.00
#
_symmetry.space_group_name_H-M   'P 1'
#
loop_
_entity.id
_entity.type
_entity.pdbx_description
1 polymer ?
#
loop_
_entity_poly.entity_id
_entity_poly.type
_entity_poly.pdbx_seq_one_letter_code
_entity_poly.pdbx_strand_id
1 'polypeptide(L)'
;MVPKANGKKRLCIDYGDVIDVCPKDPFPLPRIDKIVDSTAECDRLSFLDAYAGYHQIKMDVEDEEKTTFITPCNTYCYTCMPFGLKNIGSTFQRAVQIGFGSQLHCNVEAYMDDIVVKTKICDTLIEDLRETFDKLNKMKLKLNPGKCVFWVPSG
;
A
#
# COMPACT_ATOMS: atom_id res chain seq x y z
N MET A 1 -9.85 -20.10 0.41
CA MET A 1 -10.76 -18.96 0.68
C MET A 1 -10.76 -18.65 2.16
N VAL A 2 -10.36 -17.42 2.55
CA VAL A 2 -10.26 -16.99 3.95
C VAL A 2 -11.38 -15.99 4.25
N PRO A 3 -12.16 -16.17 5.32
CA PRO A 3 -13.20 -15.24 5.70
C PRO A 3 -12.60 -13.93 6.22
N LYS A 4 -13.21 -12.79 5.89
CA LYS A 4 -12.91 -11.48 6.47
C LYS A 4 -13.89 -11.19 7.61
N ALA A 5 -13.51 -10.31 8.55
CA ALA A 5 -14.37 -9.90 9.67
C ALA A 5 -15.72 -9.32 9.23
N ASN A 6 -15.82 -8.78 8.01
CA ASN A 6 -17.06 -8.23 7.45
C ASN A 6 -17.91 -9.27 6.68
N GLY A 7 -17.68 -10.58 6.86
CA GLY A 7 -18.40 -11.66 6.21
C GLY A 7 -18.03 -11.92 4.74
N LYS A 8 -17.21 -11.07 4.13
CA LYS A 8 -16.69 -11.30 2.77
C LYS A 8 -15.57 -12.34 2.81
N LYS A 9 -15.35 -13.02 1.68
CA LYS A 9 -14.26 -14.00 1.52
C LYS A 9 -13.11 -13.39 0.73
N ARG A 10 -11.88 -13.76 1.09
CA ARG A 10 -10.67 -13.45 0.33
C ARG A 10 -10.20 -14.73 -0.35
N LEU A 11 -9.93 -14.67 -1.65
CA LEU A 11 -9.21 -15.73 -2.35
C LEU A 11 -7.72 -15.59 -1.96
N CYS A 12 -7.15 -16.64 -1.40
CA CYS A 12 -5.72 -16.77 -1.16
C CYS A 12 -5.25 -17.98 -1.95
N ILE A 13 -4.28 -17.75 -2.81
CA ILE A 13 -3.57 -18.79 -3.55
C ILE A 13 -2.27 -19.05 -2.81
N ASP A 14 -1.87 -20.29 -2.74
CA ASP A 14 -0.58 -20.70 -2.21
C ASP A 14 0.47 -20.57 -3.33
N TYR A 15 1.45 -19.73 -3.09
CA TYR A 15 2.58 -19.49 -3.98
C TYR A 15 3.90 -20.03 -3.40
N GLY A 16 3.85 -21.05 -2.53
CA GLY A 16 5.04 -21.60 -1.87
C GLY A 16 6.18 -21.85 -2.85
N ASP A 17 5.93 -22.60 -3.91
CA ASP A 17 6.95 -22.96 -4.92
C ASP A 17 7.51 -21.69 -5.65
N VAL A 18 6.66 -20.70 -5.92
CA VAL A 18 7.09 -19.43 -6.53
C VAL A 18 7.94 -18.62 -5.55
N ILE A 19 7.57 -18.61 -4.27
CA ILE A 19 8.31 -17.91 -3.21
C ILE A 19 9.72 -18.48 -3.07
N ASP A 20 9.86 -19.79 -3.13
CA ASP A 20 11.15 -20.48 -2.94
C ASP A 20 12.16 -20.15 -4.04
N VAL A 21 11.71 -20.07 -5.28
CA VAL A 21 12.59 -19.76 -6.43
C VAL A 21 12.74 -18.25 -6.70
N CYS A 22 11.84 -17.44 -6.16
CA CYS A 22 11.88 -15.98 -6.35
C CYS A 22 13.02 -15.35 -5.54
N PRO A 23 13.95 -14.60 -6.15
CA PRO A 23 14.97 -13.88 -5.40
C PRO A 23 14.32 -12.82 -4.50
N LYS A 24 14.88 -12.64 -3.29
CA LYS A 24 14.41 -11.60 -2.36
C LYS A 24 14.84 -10.23 -2.87
N ASP A 25 13.90 -9.31 -3.00
CA ASP A 25 14.18 -7.91 -3.27
C ASP A 25 14.81 -7.26 -2.02
N PRO A 26 16.03 -6.69 -2.13
CA PRO A 26 16.70 -6.05 -1.00
C PRO A 26 16.13 -4.66 -0.67
N PHE A 27 15.10 -4.18 -1.38
CA PHE A 27 14.51 -2.87 -1.13
C PHE A 27 14.03 -2.75 0.33
N PRO A 28 14.50 -1.76 1.08
CA PRO A 28 14.23 -1.65 2.50
C PRO A 28 12.76 -1.26 2.75
N LEU A 29 12.13 -1.97 3.69
CA LEU A 29 10.88 -1.51 4.25
C LEU A 29 11.14 -0.42 5.30
N PRO A 30 10.28 0.59 5.40
CA PRO A 30 10.39 1.62 6.43
C PRO A 30 10.34 1.00 7.83
N ARG A 31 11.08 1.59 8.76
CA ARG A 31 10.99 1.20 10.17
C ARG A 31 9.79 1.90 10.80
N ILE A 32 8.91 1.12 11.41
CA ILE A 32 7.69 1.64 12.07
C ILE A 32 8.07 2.65 13.16
N ASP A 33 9.10 2.37 13.95
CA ASP A 33 9.59 3.28 15.00
C ASP A 33 9.87 4.69 14.45
N LYS A 34 10.55 4.78 13.29
CA LYS A 34 10.83 6.06 12.64
C LYS A 34 9.58 6.79 12.16
N ILE A 35 8.57 6.03 11.71
CA ILE A 35 7.29 6.63 11.31
C ILE A 35 6.60 7.21 12.54
N VAL A 36 6.53 6.46 13.63
CA VAL A 36 5.94 6.92 14.90
C VAL A 36 6.67 8.17 15.41
N ASP A 37 8.01 8.12 15.48
CA ASP A 37 8.82 9.26 15.92
C ASP A 37 8.56 10.51 15.07
N SER A 38 8.41 10.33 13.75
CA SER A 38 8.17 11.44 12.82
C SER A 38 6.78 12.06 12.93
N THR A 39 5.85 11.41 13.60
CA THR A 39 4.48 11.93 13.84
C THR A 39 4.34 12.67 15.17
N ALA A 40 5.27 12.50 16.10
CA ALA A 40 5.17 13.03 17.46
C ALA A 40 5.15 14.57 17.55
N GLU A 41 5.76 15.26 16.55
CA GLU A 41 5.82 16.72 16.49
C GLU A 41 4.74 17.35 15.59
N CYS A 42 3.70 16.59 15.28
CA CYS A 42 2.64 17.05 14.38
C CYS A 42 1.37 17.35 15.15
N ASP A 43 0.66 18.41 14.77
CA ASP A 43 -0.62 18.77 15.39
C ASP A 43 -1.73 17.81 15.02
N ARG A 44 -1.74 17.37 13.78
CA ARG A 44 -2.80 16.53 13.20
C ARG A 44 -2.22 15.46 12.28
N LEU A 45 -2.89 14.32 12.32
CA LEU A 45 -2.62 13.18 11.45
C LEU A 45 -3.86 12.82 10.65
N SER A 46 -3.67 12.38 9.42
CA SER A 46 -4.73 11.75 8.62
C SER A 46 -4.24 10.41 8.11
N PHE A 47 -5.03 9.37 8.37
CA PHE A 47 -4.71 7.99 7.98
C PHE A 47 -5.49 7.63 6.73
N LEU A 48 -4.79 7.22 5.69
CA LEU A 48 -5.35 6.85 4.39
C LEU A 48 -5.04 5.39 4.12
N ASP A 49 -6.08 4.58 3.85
CA ASP A 49 -5.95 3.15 3.51
C ASP A 49 -6.06 2.98 1.99
N ALA A 50 -5.07 2.37 1.36
CA ALA A 50 -5.13 2.06 -0.05
C ALA A 50 -6.12 0.91 -0.32
N TYR A 51 -7.10 1.14 -1.21
CA TYR A 51 -8.11 0.13 -1.52
C TYR A 51 -7.51 -1.07 -2.24
N ALA A 52 -7.28 -2.18 -1.53
CA ALA A 52 -6.60 -3.35 -2.06
C ALA A 52 -5.28 -2.96 -2.75
N GLY A 53 -4.43 -2.20 -2.07
CA GLY A 53 -3.29 -1.46 -2.63
C GLY A 53 -2.43 -2.30 -3.56
N TYR A 54 -2.07 -3.52 -3.18
CA TYR A 54 -1.27 -4.42 -4.02
C TYR A 54 -1.93 -4.77 -5.35
N HIS A 55 -3.24 -4.98 -5.38
CA HIS A 55 -3.97 -5.26 -6.62
C HIS A 55 -4.08 -4.06 -7.58
N GLN A 56 -3.62 -2.88 -7.17
CA GLN A 56 -3.57 -1.71 -8.04
C GLN A 56 -2.26 -1.62 -8.83
N ILE A 57 -1.27 -2.45 -8.48
CA ILE A 57 0.00 -2.55 -9.20
C ILE A 57 -0.13 -3.64 -10.25
N LYS A 58 0.05 -3.27 -11.51
CA LYS A 58 0.09 -4.24 -12.62
C LYS A 58 1.35 -5.09 -12.53
N MET A 59 1.20 -6.35 -12.87
CA MET A 59 2.33 -7.24 -13.06
C MET A 59 2.98 -7.02 -14.43
N ASP A 60 4.24 -7.40 -14.54
CA ASP A 60 4.86 -7.58 -15.84
C ASP A 60 4.20 -8.76 -16.55
N VAL A 61 4.01 -8.65 -17.87
CA VAL A 61 3.37 -9.69 -18.68
C VAL A 61 4.09 -11.03 -18.55
N GLU A 62 5.44 -11.00 -18.46
CA GLU A 62 6.27 -12.20 -18.27
C GLU A 62 6.08 -12.88 -16.92
N ASP A 63 5.56 -12.14 -15.92
CA ASP A 63 5.32 -12.65 -14.57
C ASP A 63 3.87 -13.09 -14.34
N GLU A 64 2.93 -12.70 -15.20
CA GLU A 64 1.51 -13.06 -15.06
C GLU A 64 1.32 -14.58 -15.01
N GLU A 65 1.95 -15.31 -15.92
CA GLU A 65 1.84 -16.77 -16.01
C GLU A 65 2.38 -17.49 -14.77
N LYS A 66 3.35 -16.89 -14.06
CA LYS A 66 3.92 -17.43 -12.81
C LYS A 66 2.93 -17.42 -11.64
N THR A 67 1.84 -16.67 -11.76
CA THR A 67 0.76 -16.61 -10.77
C THR A 67 -0.41 -17.50 -11.12
N THR A 68 -0.23 -18.42 -12.05
CA THR A 68 -1.28 -19.30 -12.53
C THR A 68 -1.80 -20.22 -11.44
N PHE A 69 -3.12 -20.35 -11.36
CA PHE A 69 -3.82 -21.29 -10.48
C PHE A 69 -4.98 -21.98 -11.19
N ILE A 70 -5.27 -23.19 -10.79
CA ILE A 70 -6.30 -24.04 -11.38
C ILE A 70 -7.56 -24.00 -10.52
N THR A 71 -8.70 -23.92 -11.17
CA THR A 71 -10.01 -24.07 -10.56
C THR A 71 -10.75 -25.24 -11.22
N PRO A 72 -11.85 -25.73 -10.65
CA PRO A 72 -12.64 -26.79 -11.29
C PRO A 72 -13.15 -26.45 -12.70
N CYS A 73 -13.25 -25.18 -13.03
CA CYS A 73 -13.79 -24.72 -14.31
C CYS A 73 -12.71 -24.30 -15.30
N ASN A 74 -11.63 -23.64 -14.84
CA ASN A 74 -10.60 -23.06 -15.71
C ASN A 74 -9.30 -22.81 -14.98
N THR A 75 -8.26 -22.49 -15.76
CA THR A 75 -6.98 -21.98 -15.29
C THR A 75 -6.98 -20.46 -15.40
N TYR A 76 -6.49 -19.77 -14.36
CA TYR A 76 -6.44 -18.31 -14.27
C TYR A 76 -5.05 -17.86 -13.82
N CYS A 77 -4.68 -16.65 -14.19
CA CYS A 77 -3.52 -15.95 -13.64
C CYS A 77 -3.92 -14.54 -13.18
N TYR A 78 -3.05 -13.89 -12.42
CA TYR A 78 -3.25 -12.50 -12.01
C TYR A 78 -2.54 -11.56 -12.99
N THR A 79 -3.24 -10.51 -13.42
CA THR A 79 -2.68 -9.38 -14.18
C THR A 79 -2.23 -8.23 -13.27
N CYS A 80 -2.54 -8.33 -11.99
CA CYS A 80 -2.15 -7.40 -10.94
C CYS A 80 -1.49 -8.19 -9.81
N MET A 81 -0.66 -7.54 -9.02
CA MET A 81 0.08 -8.17 -7.94
C MET A 81 -0.83 -8.77 -6.87
N PRO A 82 -0.93 -10.12 -6.74
CA PRO A 82 -1.77 -10.77 -5.74
C PRO A 82 -1.10 -10.82 -4.36
N PHE A 83 -1.90 -11.02 -3.32
CA PHE A 83 -1.36 -11.34 -2.00
C PHE A 83 -0.63 -12.69 -2.02
N GLY A 84 0.42 -12.80 -1.24
CA GLY A 84 1.19 -14.02 -1.05
C GLY A 84 2.50 -14.09 -1.82
N LEU A 85 2.80 -13.14 -2.69
CA LEU A 85 4.11 -13.07 -3.35
C LEU A 85 5.20 -12.54 -2.41
N LYS A 86 6.44 -13.04 -2.55
CA LYS A 86 7.59 -12.73 -1.68
C LYS A 86 7.91 -11.24 -1.58
N ASN A 87 7.90 -10.55 -2.70
CA ASN A 87 8.38 -9.16 -2.82
C ASN A 87 7.24 -8.12 -2.87
N ILE A 88 6.03 -8.51 -2.49
CA ILE A 88 4.84 -7.66 -2.59
C ILE A 88 5.01 -6.33 -1.83
N GLY A 89 5.52 -6.40 -0.59
CA GLY A 89 5.76 -5.22 0.24
C GLY A 89 6.82 -4.29 -0.33
N SER A 90 7.95 -4.85 -0.77
CA SER A 90 9.06 -4.10 -1.36
C SER A 90 8.64 -3.38 -2.65
N THR A 91 7.89 -4.07 -3.50
CA THR A 91 7.38 -3.51 -4.77
C THR A 91 6.41 -2.36 -4.53
N PHE A 92 5.45 -2.55 -3.60
CA PHE A 92 4.50 -1.49 -3.26
C PHE A 92 5.21 -0.29 -2.64
N GLN A 93 6.12 -0.52 -1.69
CA GLN A 93 6.88 0.54 -1.04
C GLN A 93 7.73 1.35 -2.04
N ARG A 94 8.33 0.68 -3.03
CA ARG A 94 9.06 1.34 -4.12
C ARG A 94 8.14 2.20 -4.97
N ALA A 95 6.95 1.71 -5.33
CA ALA A 95 5.96 2.47 -6.09
C ALA A 95 5.51 3.73 -5.33
N VAL A 96 5.25 3.59 -4.04
CA VAL A 96 4.89 4.71 -3.15
C VAL A 96 6.03 5.73 -3.06
N GLN A 97 7.28 5.27 -2.89
CA GLN A 97 8.44 6.15 -2.82
C GLN A 97 8.64 6.96 -4.11
N ILE A 98 8.47 6.32 -5.26
CA ILE A 98 8.55 7.01 -6.55
C ILE A 98 7.40 8.01 -6.70
N GLY A 99 6.19 7.62 -6.32
CA GLY A 99 4.99 8.43 -6.51
C GLY A 99 4.95 9.67 -5.62
N PHE A 100 5.26 9.54 -4.34
CA PHE A 100 5.29 10.68 -3.42
C PHE A 100 6.57 11.53 -3.57
N GLY A 101 7.70 10.90 -3.92
CA GLY A 101 8.95 11.63 -4.12
C GLY A 101 9.36 12.44 -2.89
N SER A 102 9.52 13.76 -3.05
CA SER A 102 9.93 14.68 -1.98
C SER A 102 8.93 14.85 -0.83
N GLN A 103 7.67 14.47 -1.02
CA GLN A 103 6.68 14.50 0.06
C GLN A 103 6.92 13.42 1.11
N LEU A 104 7.47 12.28 0.69
CA LEU A 104 7.77 11.18 1.60
C LEU A 104 8.81 11.63 2.62
N HIS A 105 8.55 11.34 3.89
CA HIS A 105 9.30 11.80 5.06
C HIS A 105 9.22 13.29 5.35
N CYS A 106 8.53 14.09 4.52
CA CYS A 106 8.22 15.49 4.80
C CYS A 106 6.86 15.57 5.51
N ASN A 107 5.77 15.59 4.76
CA ASN A 107 4.40 15.61 5.28
C ASN A 107 3.61 14.31 5.01
N VAL A 108 4.25 13.30 4.41
CA VAL A 108 3.68 11.98 4.18
C VAL A 108 4.63 10.90 4.68
N GLU A 109 4.08 9.92 5.40
CA GLU A 109 4.72 8.64 5.66
C GLU A 109 3.88 7.53 5.03
N ALA A 110 4.54 6.45 4.64
CA ALA A 110 3.84 5.30 4.09
C ALA A 110 4.46 4.00 4.56
N TYR A 111 3.60 3.08 4.97
CA TYR A 111 3.97 1.73 5.36
C TYR A 111 2.99 0.74 4.76
N MET A 112 3.42 0.00 3.77
CA MET A 112 2.57 -0.91 3.01
C MET A 112 1.32 -0.18 2.49
N ASP A 113 0.12 -0.69 2.76
CA ASP A 113 -1.16 -0.13 2.29
C ASP A 113 -1.57 1.16 3.03
N ASP A 114 -0.91 1.48 4.16
CA ASP A 114 -1.26 2.61 5.01
C ASP A 114 -0.40 3.83 4.70
N ILE A 115 -1.06 4.97 4.49
CA ILE A 115 -0.43 6.26 4.23
C ILE A 115 -0.85 7.21 5.34
N VAL A 116 0.11 7.88 5.96
CA VAL A 116 -0.12 8.87 7.01
C VAL A 116 0.28 10.24 6.50
N VAL A 117 -0.68 11.15 6.46
CA VAL A 117 -0.42 12.58 6.20
C VAL A 117 -0.20 13.27 7.53
N LYS A 118 0.97 13.89 7.67
CA LYS A 118 1.41 14.60 8.87
C LYS A 118 1.25 16.09 8.65
N THR A 119 0.54 16.74 9.55
CA THR A 119 0.36 18.20 9.51
C THR A 119 0.97 18.80 10.77
N LYS A 120 2.02 19.58 10.60
CA LYS A 120 2.72 20.23 11.72
C LYS A 120 1.93 21.38 12.32
N ILE A 121 1.22 22.14 11.49
CA ILE A 121 0.41 23.28 11.90
C ILE A 121 -1.00 23.05 11.40
N CYS A 122 -1.99 23.09 12.28
CA CYS A 122 -3.38 22.79 11.93
C CYS A 122 -3.90 23.54 10.70
N ASP A 123 -3.46 24.76 10.48
CA ASP A 123 -3.96 25.62 9.39
C ASP A 123 -3.53 25.12 8.01
N THR A 124 -2.45 24.31 7.91
CA THR A 124 -1.95 23.79 6.63
C THR A 124 -2.53 22.43 6.24
N LEU A 125 -3.44 21.85 7.05
CA LEU A 125 -3.96 20.49 6.80
C LEU A 125 -4.58 20.34 5.42
N ILE A 126 -5.35 21.34 4.97
CA ILE A 126 -6.06 21.26 3.68
C ILE A 126 -5.06 21.25 2.52
N GLU A 127 -3.99 22.03 2.63
CA GLU A 127 -2.91 22.09 1.65
C GLU A 127 -2.15 20.76 1.61
N ASP A 128 -1.78 20.21 2.76
CA ASP A 128 -1.08 18.92 2.90
C ASP A 128 -1.91 17.77 2.30
N LEU A 129 -3.21 17.75 2.59
CA LEU A 129 -4.13 16.76 2.03
C LEU A 129 -4.30 16.93 0.52
N ARG A 130 -4.44 18.19 0.03
CA ARG A 130 -4.58 18.47 -1.41
C ARG A 130 -3.36 17.96 -2.17
N GLU A 131 -2.16 18.31 -1.72
CA GLU A 131 -0.93 17.86 -2.33
C GLU A 131 -0.83 16.32 -2.36
N THR A 132 -1.20 15.69 -1.23
CA THR A 132 -1.24 14.22 -1.14
C THR A 132 -2.23 13.61 -2.12
N PHE A 133 -3.46 14.14 -2.21
CA PHE A 133 -4.45 13.64 -3.17
C PHE A 133 -4.05 13.86 -4.62
N ASP A 134 -3.37 14.96 -4.94
CA ASP A 134 -2.85 15.21 -6.29
C ASP A 134 -1.80 14.17 -6.68
N LYS A 135 -0.92 13.76 -5.75
CA LYS A 135 0.05 12.67 -5.96
C LYS A 135 -0.65 11.33 -6.14
N LEU A 136 -1.60 11.00 -5.27
CA LEU A 136 -2.40 9.78 -5.38
C LEU A 136 -3.14 9.68 -6.71
N ASN A 137 -3.73 10.78 -7.17
CA ASN A 137 -4.38 10.86 -8.48
C ASN A 137 -3.40 10.62 -9.64
N LYS A 138 -2.20 11.23 -9.58
CA LYS A 138 -1.14 10.99 -10.58
C LYS A 138 -0.69 9.54 -10.61
N MET A 139 -0.57 8.91 -9.45
CA MET A 139 -0.26 7.48 -9.30
C MET A 139 -1.44 6.58 -9.69
N LYS A 140 -2.65 7.13 -9.86
CA LYS A 140 -3.92 6.40 -10.02
C LYS A 140 -4.21 5.44 -8.86
N LEU A 141 -3.68 5.74 -7.67
CA LEU A 141 -3.88 4.94 -6.47
C LEU A 141 -5.22 5.31 -5.81
N LYS A 142 -6.11 4.33 -5.71
CA LYS A 142 -7.43 4.48 -5.10
C LYS A 142 -7.36 4.22 -3.61
N LEU A 143 -8.04 5.05 -2.84
CA LEU A 143 -8.22 4.90 -1.41
C LEU A 143 -9.52 4.18 -1.09
N ASN A 144 -9.60 3.65 0.14
CA ASN A 144 -10.80 3.10 0.75
C ASN A 144 -11.42 4.12 1.72
N PRO A 145 -12.43 4.90 1.32
CA PRO A 145 -12.97 5.97 2.16
C PRO A 145 -13.51 5.47 3.51
N GLY A 146 -14.02 4.22 3.54
CA GLY A 146 -14.57 3.64 4.76
C GLY A 146 -13.54 3.28 5.84
N LYS A 147 -12.25 3.36 5.51
CA LYS A 147 -11.15 3.11 6.43
C LYS A 147 -10.22 4.32 6.60
N CYS A 148 -10.41 5.37 5.81
CA CYS A 148 -9.67 6.61 5.99
C CYS A 148 -10.19 7.36 7.22
N VAL A 149 -9.27 7.91 8.00
CA VAL A 149 -9.59 8.73 9.18
C VAL A 149 -8.81 10.03 9.07
N PHE A 150 -9.53 11.14 9.20
CA PHE A 150 -8.97 12.47 9.06
C PHE A 150 -9.00 13.24 10.36
N TRP A 151 -8.13 14.22 10.51
CA TRP A 151 -8.14 15.17 11.62
C TRP A 151 -7.93 14.54 13.01
N VAL A 152 -7.07 13.52 13.09
CA VAL A 152 -6.74 12.88 14.36
C VAL A 152 -5.67 13.72 15.07
N PRO A 153 -5.87 14.12 16.34
CA PRO A 153 -4.80 14.76 17.08
C PRO A 153 -3.63 13.80 17.25
N SER A 154 -2.42 14.30 17.08
CA SER A 154 -1.22 13.59 17.48
C SER A 154 -1.19 13.60 19.00
N GLY A 155 -1.28 12.42 19.63
CA GLY A 155 -1.38 12.24 21.08
C GLY A 155 -0.09 12.60 21.82
#